data_b0120a29e1c8895fe6a80a60204de0c8
#
_entry.id   b0120a29e1c8895fe6a80a60204de0c8
#
_cell.length_a   1.000
_cell.length_b   1.000
_cell.length_c   1.000
_cell.angle_alpha   90.00
_cell.angle_beta   90.00
_cell.angle_gamma   90.00
#
_symmetry.space_group_name_H-M   'P 1'
#
loop_
_entity.id
_entity.type
_entity.pdbx_description
1 polymer ?
#
loop_
_entity_poly.entity_id
_entity_poly.type
_entity_poly.pdbx_seq_one_letter_code
_entity_poly.pdbx_strand_id
1 'polypeptide(L)'
;MPEHPATSQRPAERWLTYLEYVLWFVAIAGALAFVAVKLRNWEPIPEMEQTDYAVYYQAAVASRIDPTSLFHIERWPALTGLDLPIVGPFPYTPTLVLLFWPLSELPYAQSQQVWLLFNVVLVLATFLILWRGAGNRRIGLLGALLWLLLPGNFDTVYLGNNSLILTLGITIGVWAYSRRSQWTQFWGGTAIGIAASLKYFPLGLLLMALWDRRWRFGAGILIGFLVFIFTGLAIVGWAAYDEWARMLLYYGTEFAPPGGGVIENQSIFGFWQKFAYAGDLGLSVHEVPLGQVSFQTLP
;
A
#
# COMPACT_ATOMS: atom_id res chain seq x y z
N MET A 1 4.71 -20.47 57.24
CA MET A 1 4.58 -20.15 55.80
C MET A 1 3.32 -19.31 55.66
N PRO A 2 3.39 -18.05 55.24
CA PRO A 2 2.17 -17.29 54.98
C PRO A 2 1.62 -17.72 53.61
N GLU A 3 0.37 -18.18 53.62
CA GLU A 3 -0.41 -18.46 52.41
C GLU A 3 -0.58 -17.15 51.62
N HIS A 4 -0.09 -17.14 50.40
CA HIS A 4 -0.39 -16.04 49.45
C HIS A 4 -1.89 -16.06 49.18
N PRO A 5 -2.61 -14.96 49.42
CA PRO A 5 -4.01 -14.89 49.05
C PRO A 5 -4.12 -15.00 47.54
N ALA A 6 -4.87 -15.99 47.07
CA ALA A 6 -5.26 -16.10 45.67
C ALA A 6 -5.91 -14.78 45.24
N THR A 7 -5.23 -14.00 44.42
CA THR A 7 -5.74 -12.74 43.86
C THR A 7 -6.96 -13.08 42.99
N SER A 8 -8.15 -12.97 43.58
CA SER A 8 -9.40 -13.04 42.82
C SER A 8 -9.38 -11.93 41.80
N GLN A 9 -9.22 -12.29 40.54
CA GLN A 9 -9.31 -11.32 39.43
C GLN A 9 -10.63 -10.56 39.55
N ARG A 10 -10.54 -9.23 39.56
CA ARG A 10 -11.72 -8.36 39.68
C ARG A 10 -12.71 -8.68 38.55
N PRO A 11 -14.01 -8.68 38.78
CA PRO A 11 -15.03 -8.99 37.78
C PRO A 11 -14.83 -8.23 36.44
N ALA A 12 -14.36 -6.97 36.52
CA ALA A 12 -14.04 -6.16 35.35
C ALA A 12 -12.93 -6.76 34.47
N GLU A 13 -11.96 -7.50 35.02
CA GLU A 13 -10.89 -8.12 34.25
C GLU A 13 -11.37 -9.34 33.44
N ARG A 14 -12.35 -10.06 33.98
CA ARG A 14 -12.97 -11.19 33.29
C ARG A 14 -13.77 -10.72 32.07
N TRP A 15 -14.56 -9.66 32.22
CA TRP A 15 -15.32 -9.08 31.10
C TRP A 15 -14.42 -8.59 29.96
N LEU A 16 -13.30 -7.96 30.28
CA LEU A 16 -12.33 -7.53 29.25
C LEU A 16 -11.71 -8.71 28.51
N THR A 17 -11.48 -9.82 29.20
CA THR A 17 -10.98 -11.06 28.57
C THR A 17 -12.02 -11.68 27.63
N TYR A 18 -13.29 -11.74 28.03
CA TYR A 18 -14.37 -12.21 27.15
C TYR A 18 -14.56 -11.31 25.93
N LEU A 19 -14.53 -9.99 26.13
CA LEU A 19 -14.59 -9.04 25.02
C LEU A 19 -13.44 -9.25 24.04
N GLU A 20 -12.22 -9.50 24.53
CA GLU A 20 -11.06 -9.85 23.72
C GLU A 20 -11.31 -11.08 22.84
N TYR A 21 -11.87 -12.16 23.39
CA TYR A 21 -12.20 -13.37 22.63
C TYR A 21 -13.29 -13.13 21.61
N VAL A 22 -14.34 -12.37 21.94
CA VAL A 22 -15.40 -12.02 21.00
C VAL A 22 -14.86 -11.21 19.84
N LEU A 23 -14.01 -10.20 20.11
CA LEU A 23 -13.39 -9.39 19.08
C LEU A 23 -12.47 -10.22 18.16
N TRP A 24 -11.76 -11.19 18.75
CA TRP A 24 -10.98 -12.18 17.99
C TRP A 24 -11.84 -13.00 17.04
N PHE A 25 -12.92 -13.55 17.56
CA PHE A 25 -13.84 -14.35 16.78
C PHE A 25 -14.43 -13.54 15.61
N VAL A 26 -14.89 -12.32 15.89
CA VAL A 26 -15.44 -11.43 14.84
C VAL A 26 -14.39 -11.07 13.79
N ALA A 27 -13.15 -10.76 14.20
CA ALA A 27 -12.09 -10.42 13.25
C ALA A 27 -11.71 -11.61 12.37
N ILE A 28 -11.54 -12.81 12.95
CA ILE A 28 -11.22 -14.03 12.19
C ILE A 28 -12.39 -14.44 11.30
N ALA A 29 -13.60 -14.48 11.83
CA ALA A 29 -14.80 -14.81 11.07
C ALA A 29 -15.04 -13.83 9.91
N GLY A 30 -14.85 -12.53 10.16
CA GLY A 30 -14.96 -11.50 9.12
C GLY A 30 -13.89 -11.66 8.02
N ALA A 31 -12.64 -11.90 8.42
CA ALA A 31 -11.57 -12.16 7.45
C ALA A 31 -11.81 -13.42 6.63
N LEU A 32 -12.23 -14.51 7.27
CA LEU A 32 -12.57 -15.77 6.58
C LEU A 32 -13.79 -15.62 5.67
N ALA A 33 -14.82 -14.90 6.12
CA ALA A 33 -16.00 -14.61 5.31
C ALA A 33 -15.63 -13.77 4.09
N PHE A 34 -14.79 -12.73 4.27
CA PHE A 34 -14.29 -11.91 3.16
C PHE A 34 -13.53 -12.74 2.13
N VAL A 35 -12.58 -13.57 2.59
CA VAL A 35 -11.82 -14.47 1.72
C VAL A 35 -12.76 -15.47 1.03
N ALA A 36 -13.71 -16.08 1.77
CA ALA A 36 -14.68 -17.03 1.21
C ALA A 36 -15.59 -16.41 0.16
N VAL A 37 -16.09 -15.17 0.39
CA VAL A 37 -16.89 -14.43 -0.60
C VAL A 37 -16.06 -14.12 -1.84
N LYS A 38 -14.82 -13.67 -1.68
CA LYS A 38 -13.94 -13.42 -2.81
C LYS A 38 -13.58 -14.70 -3.56
N LEU A 39 -13.32 -15.82 -2.87
CA LEU A 39 -13.05 -17.11 -3.49
C LEU A 39 -14.29 -17.74 -4.16
N ARG A 40 -15.50 -17.57 -3.57
CA ARG A 40 -16.75 -18.09 -4.14
C ARG A 40 -17.19 -17.32 -5.38
N ASN A 41 -17.02 -16.02 -5.38
CA ASN A 41 -17.37 -15.15 -6.48
C ASN A 41 -16.17 -14.95 -7.42
N TRP A 42 -15.31 -15.98 -7.49
CA TRP A 42 -14.11 -15.98 -8.30
C TRP A 42 -14.43 -16.23 -9.79
N GLU A 43 -15.42 -15.52 -10.30
CA GLU A 43 -15.39 -15.13 -11.68
C GLU A 43 -14.30 -14.08 -11.84
N PRO A 44 -13.57 -14.03 -12.95
CA PRO A 44 -12.66 -12.92 -13.17
C PRO A 44 -13.44 -11.66 -12.88
N ILE A 45 -13.02 -10.97 -11.80
CA ILE A 45 -13.71 -9.75 -11.33
C ILE A 45 -13.87 -8.90 -12.57
N PRO A 46 -15.09 -8.41 -12.86
CA PRO A 46 -15.32 -7.65 -14.07
C PRO A 46 -14.18 -6.66 -14.25
N GLU A 47 -13.64 -6.61 -15.43
CA GLU A 47 -12.38 -5.92 -15.80
C GLU A 47 -12.27 -4.49 -15.26
N MET A 48 -13.38 -3.89 -14.84
CA MET A 48 -13.49 -2.55 -14.26
C MET A 48 -13.10 -2.45 -12.78
N GLU A 49 -13.00 -3.53 -12.01
CA GLU A 49 -12.90 -3.45 -10.54
C GLU A 49 -11.49 -3.63 -9.97
N GLN A 50 -10.51 -4.05 -10.75
CA GLN A 50 -9.12 -4.21 -10.29
C GLN A 50 -8.13 -3.35 -11.06
N THR A 51 -8.40 -2.11 -11.07
CA THR A 51 -7.65 -1.11 -11.82
C THR A 51 -6.17 -1.07 -11.46
N ASP A 52 -5.84 -1.14 -10.16
CA ASP A 52 -4.44 -1.00 -9.72
C ASP A 52 -3.61 -2.23 -10.07
N TYR A 53 -4.14 -3.44 -9.81
CA TYR A 53 -3.41 -4.66 -10.14
C TYR A 53 -3.19 -4.82 -11.64
N ALA A 54 -4.20 -4.52 -12.44
CA ALA A 54 -4.11 -4.59 -13.90
C ALA A 54 -2.98 -3.67 -14.43
N VAL A 55 -2.89 -2.46 -13.89
CA VAL A 55 -1.82 -1.49 -14.22
C VAL A 55 -0.44 -2.06 -13.85
N TYR A 56 -0.28 -2.63 -12.64
CA TYR A 56 1.01 -3.18 -12.21
C TYR A 56 1.44 -4.38 -13.04
N TYR A 57 0.52 -5.30 -13.30
CA TYR A 57 0.77 -6.49 -14.11
C TYR A 57 1.18 -6.08 -15.54
N GLN A 58 0.40 -5.21 -16.17
CA GLN A 58 0.65 -4.78 -17.53
C GLN A 58 1.94 -3.97 -17.65
N ALA A 59 2.24 -3.10 -16.67
CA ALA A 59 3.52 -2.40 -16.58
C ALA A 59 4.70 -3.38 -16.50
N ALA A 60 4.56 -4.47 -15.72
CA ALA A 60 5.59 -5.48 -15.62
C ALA A 60 5.78 -6.25 -16.94
N VAL A 61 4.70 -6.65 -17.61
CA VAL A 61 4.77 -7.32 -18.93
C VAL A 61 5.39 -6.40 -19.97
N ALA A 62 4.90 -5.14 -20.06
CA ALA A 62 5.41 -4.16 -21.01
C ALA A 62 6.90 -3.86 -20.81
N SER A 63 7.32 -3.63 -19.54
CA SER A 63 8.72 -3.32 -19.21
C SER A 63 9.69 -4.49 -19.47
N ARG A 64 9.21 -5.74 -19.51
CA ARG A 64 10.02 -6.90 -19.91
C ARG A 64 10.27 -6.94 -21.41
N ILE A 65 9.32 -6.44 -22.19
CA ILE A 65 9.43 -6.37 -23.66
C ILE A 65 10.25 -5.14 -24.06
N ASP A 66 9.89 -3.99 -23.49
CA ASP A 66 10.56 -2.71 -23.72
C ASP A 66 10.57 -1.88 -22.42
N PRO A 67 11.69 -1.82 -21.68
CA PRO A 67 11.79 -1.03 -20.45
C PRO A 67 11.49 0.46 -20.64
N THR A 68 11.68 1.01 -21.85
CA THR A 68 11.39 2.43 -22.13
C THR A 68 9.90 2.72 -22.23
N SER A 69 9.06 1.69 -22.36
CA SER A 69 7.60 1.83 -22.45
C SER A 69 6.91 1.99 -21.08
N LEU A 70 7.65 1.91 -19.97
CA LEU A 70 7.06 1.83 -18.63
C LEU A 70 6.07 2.96 -18.32
N PHE A 71 6.33 4.18 -18.79
CA PHE A 71 5.47 5.34 -18.56
C PHE A 71 4.61 5.70 -19.79
N HIS A 72 4.70 4.90 -20.87
CA HIS A 72 3.93 5.07 -22.09
C HIS A 72 2.76 4.09 -22.15
N ILE A 73 1.79 4.28 -21.25
CA ILE A 73 0.65 3.37 -21.08
C ILE A 73 -0.15 3.16 -22.37
N GLU A 74 -0.16 4.15 -23.25
CA GLU A 74 -0.81 4.08 -24.56
C GLU A 74 -0.18 3.02 -25.49
N ARG A 75 1.07 2.61 -25.21
CA ARG A 75 1.78 1.58 -25.99
C ARG A 75 1.57 0.17 -25.43
N TRP A 76 1.13 0.04 -24.18
CA TRP A 76 1.06 -1.25 -23.51
C TRP A 76 0.15 -2.26 -24.23
N PRO A 77 -1.08 -1.92 -24.67
CA PRO A 77 -1.92 -2.88 -25.40
C PRO A 77 -1.24 -3.43 -26.65
N ALA A 78 -0.57 -2.58 -27.42
CA ALA A 78 0.14 -2.99 -28.63
C ALA A 78 1.36 -3.86 -28.33
N LEU A 79 2.09 -3.60 -27.22
CA LEU A 79 3.26 -4.36 -26.83
C LEU A 79 2.90 -5.71 -26.19
N THR A 80 1.90 -5.73 -25.33
CA THR A 80 1.57 -6.88 -24.51
C THR A 80 0.53 -7.79 -25.14
N GLY A 81 -0.27 -7.29 -26.07
CA GLY A 81 -1.44 -7.97 -26.63
C GLY A 81 -2.58 -8.16 -25.60
N LEU A 82 -2.50 -7.46 -24.46
CA LEU A 82 -3.47 -7.53 -23.38
C LEU A 82 -4.41 -6.31 -23.46
N ASP A 83 -5.70 -6.58 -23.46
CA ASP A 83 -6.75 -5.57 -23.35
C ASP A 83 -7.27 -5.51 -21.92
N LEU A 84 -6.42 -5.00 -21.00
CA LEU A 84 -6.77 -4.81 -19.60
C LEU A 84 -7.17 -3.35 -19.36
N PRO A 85 -8.14 -3.10 -18.48
CA PRO A 85 -8.57 -1.74 -18.18
C PRO A 85 -7.42 -0.97 -17.51
N ILE A 86 -6.88 0.00 -18.23
CA ILE A 86 -5.85 0.91 -17.71
C ILE A 86 -6.56 2.16 -17.22
N VAL A 87 -6.51 2.40 -15.92
CA VAL A 87 -7.08 3.59 -15.31
C VAL A 87 -5.96 4.48 -14.81
N GLY A 88 -5.63 5.49 -15.58
CA GLY A 88 -4.66 6.51 -15.21
C GLY A 88 -3.18 6.15 -15.43
N PRO A 89 -2.27 7.09 -15.16
CA PRO A 89 -0.84 6.92 -15.35
C PRO A 89 -0.26 5.94 -14.33
N PHE A 90 0.95 5.46 -14.60
CA PHE A 90 1.77 4.69 -13.66
C PHE A 90 2.62 5.65 -12.79
N PRO A 91 2.14 6.14 -11.63
CA PRO A 91 2.81 7.19 -10.86
C PRO A 91 3.90 6.65 -9.93
N TYR A 92 4.19 5.36 -10.01
CA TYR A 92 5.07 4.66 -9.08
C TYR A 92 6.52 4.72 -9.53
N THR A 93 7.43 4.48 -8.58
CA THR A 93 8.85 4.29 -8.91
C THR A 93 9.01 3.09 -9.87
N PRO A 94 9.97 3.12 -10.79
CA PRO A 94 10.25 1.96 -11.66
C PRO A 94 10.55 0.69 -10.87
N THR A 95 11.07 0.82 -9.65
CA THR A 95 11.32 -0.29 -8.73
C THR A 95 10.07 -1.14 -8.45
N LEU A 96 8.87 -0.55 -8.49
CA LEU A 96 7.62 -1.28 -8.22
C LEU A 96 7.44 -2.48 -9.17
N VAL A 97 7.85 -2.32 -10.41
CA VAL A 97 7.75 -3.36 -11.44
C VAL A 97 8.43 -4.66 -11.03
N LEU A 98 9.52 -4.58 -10.22
CA LEU A 98 10.25 -5.77 -9.75
C LEU A 98 9.38 -6.73 -8.94
N LEU A 99 8.40 -6.22 -8.21
CA LEU A 99 7.48 -7.05 -7.44
C LEU A 99 6.56 -7.88 -8.33
N PHE A 100 6.21 -7.33 -9.50
CA PHE A 100 5.28 -7.94 -10.45
C PHE A 100 5.98 -8.71 -11.55
N TRP A 101 7.30 -8.61 -11.69
CA TRP A 101 8.05 -9.33 -12.70
C TRP A 101 7.86 -10.85 -12.64
N PRO A 102 8.05 -11.52 -11.48
CA PRO A 102 7.76 -12.95 -11.42
C PRO A 102 6.28 -13.27 -11.65
N LEU A 103 5.39 -12.37 -11.26
CA LEU A 103 3.95 -12.50 -11.47
C LEU A 103 3.56 -12.32 -12.94
N SER A 104 4.30 -11.53 -13.71
CA SER A 104 4.05 -11.30 -15.14
C SER A 104 4.40 -12.51 -16.02
N GLU A 105 5.00 -13.56 -15.46
CA GLU A 105 5.21 -14.84 -16.14
C GLU A 105 3.99 -15.76 -16.08
N LEU A 106 3.08 -15.50 -15.16
CA LEU A 106 1.84 -16.24 -15.02
C LEU A 106 0.73 -15.62 -15.88
N PRO A 107 -0.25 -16.41 -16.32
CA PRO A 107 -1.48 -15.86 -16.87
C PRO A 107 -2.13 -14.88 -15.90
N TYR A 108 -2.73 -13.78 -16.39
CA TYR A 108 -3.27 -12.70 -15.58
C TYR A 108 -4.13 -13.17 -14.39
N ALA A 109 -5.09 -14.07 -14.65
CA ALA A 109 -5.99 -14.58 -13.61
C ALA A 109 -5.24 -15.32 -12.49
N GLN A 110 -4.22 -16.14 -12.82
CA GLN A 110 -3.41 -16.85 -11.82
C GLN A 110 -2.53 -15.87 -11.03
N SER A 111 -1.91 -14.94 -11.73
CA SER A 111 -1.09 -13.87 -11.17
C SER A 111 -1.87 -13.05 -10.15
N GLN A 112 -3.11 -12.69 -10.48
CA GLN A 112 -4.05 -11.99 -9.61
C GLN A 112 -4.36 -12.78 -8.33
N GLN A 113 -4.52 -14.11 -8.45
CA GLN A 113 -4.76 -14.99 -7.30
C GLN A 113 -3.57 -14.99 -6.34
N VAL A 114 -2.37 -15.12 -6.89
CA VAL A 114 -1.13 -15.08 -6.09
C VAL A 114 -1.01 -13.74 -5.38
N TRP A 115 -1.31 -12.64 -6.08
CA TRP A 115 -1.26 -11.31 -5.50
C TRP A 115 -2.30 -11.11 -4.37
N LEU A 116 -3.52 -11.61 -4.56
CA LEU A 116 -4.54 -11.57 -3.53
C LEU A 116 -4.11 -12.34 -2.27
N LEU A 117 -3.59 -13.56 -2.45
CA LEU A 117 -3.07 -14.36 -1.33
C LEU A 117 -1.93 -13.63 -0.62
N PHE A 118 -1.04 -13.00 -1.36
CA PHE A 118 0.05 -12.20 -0.81
C PHE A 118 -0.49 -11.03 0.02
N ASN A 119 -1.50 -10.29 -0.47
CA ASN A 119 -2.15 -9.22 0.28
C ASN A 119 -2.79 -9.72 1.58
N VAL A 120 -3.44 -10.88 1.57
CA VAL A 120 -3.97 -11.50 2.79
C VAL A 120 -2.86 -11.78 3.81
N VAL A 121 -1.72 -12.30 3.35
CA VAL A 121 -0.55 -12.53 4.22
C VAL A 121 -0.03 -11.21 4.80
N LEU A 122 0.03 -10.13 4.01
CA LEU A 122 0.45 -8.81 4.48
C LEU A 122 -0.51 -8.25 5.55
N VAL A 123 -1.83 -8.42 5.36
CA VAL A 123 -2.85 -8.02 6.35
C VAL A 123 -2.62 -8.78 7.66
N LEU A 124 -2.49 -10.12 7.59
CA LEU A 124 -2.28 -10.94 8.78
C LEU A 124 -0.96 -10.60 9.49
N ALA A 125 0.11 -10.40 8.75
CA ALA A 125 1.41 -10.03 9.31
C ALA A 125 1.35 -8.68 10.02
N THR A 126 0.74 -7.68 9.39
CA THR A 126 0.55 -6.34 9.97
C THR A 126 -0.29 -6.42 11.23
N PHE A 127 -1.42 -7.13 11.17
CA PHE A 127 -2.29 -7.36 12.33
C PHE A 127 -1.52 -7.98 13.52
N LEU A 128 -0.75 -9.03 13.26
CA LEU A 128 0.03 -9.73 14.29
C LEU A 128 1.08 -8.83 14.93
N ILE A 129 1.75 -7.97 14.15
CA ILE A 129 2.76 -7.05 14.65
C ILE A 129 2.11 -5.95 15.48
N LEU A 130 1.00 -5.37 15.03
CA LEU A 130 0.25 -4.37 15.79
C LEU A 130 -0.23 -4.95 17.13
N TRP A 131 -0.81 -6.14 17.09
CA TRP A 131 -1.31 -6.80 18.30
C TRP A 131 -0.20 -7.15 19.29
N ARG A 132 0.86 -7.84 18.84
CA ARG A 132 1.94 -8.33 19.71
C ARG A 132 2.99 -7.27 20.01
N GLY A 133 3.10 -6.27 19.16
CA GLY A 133 4.08 -5.20 19.28
C GLY A 133 3.77 -4.20 20.39
N ALA A 134 2.49 -4.03 20.75
CA ALA A 134 2.06 -3.18 21.84
C ALA A 134 2.49 -3.74 23.20
N GLY A 135 2.90 -2.85 24.11
CA GLY A 135 3.28 -3.24 25.47
C GLY A 135 2.12 -3.85 26.28
N ASN A 136 0.87 -3.48 25.95
CA ASN A 136 -0.34 -4.06 26.49
C ASN A 136 -1.09 -4.82 25.38
N ARG A 137 -1.25 -6.14 25.53
CA ARG A 137 -1.90 -7.00 24.54
C ARG A 137 -3.34 -6.61 24.22
N ARG A 138 -4.11 -6.12 25.20
CA ARG A 138 -5.51 -5.68 25.01
C ARG A 138 -5.57 -4.42 24.15
N ILE A 139 -4.71 -3.45 24.43
CA ILE A 139 -4.61 -2.23 23.64
C ILE A 139 -4.11 -2.56 22.24
N GLY A 140 -3.12 -3.46 22.13
CA GLY A 140 -2.60 -3.92 20.84
C GLY A 140 -3.66 -4.61 19.99
N LEU A 141 -4.48 -5.48 20.61
CA LEU A 141 -5.59 -6.13 19.92
C LEU A 141 -6.62 -5.11 19.43
N LEU A 142 -7.04 -4.19 20.29
CA LEU A 142 -7.99 -3.14 19.91
C LEU A 142 -7.46 -2.31 18.75
N GLY A 143 -6.20 -1.88 18.82
CA GLY A 143 -5.56 -1.12 17.74
C GLY A 143 -5.48 -1.92 16.43
N ALA A 144 -5.13 -3.21 16.51
CA ALA A 144 -5.07 -4.08 15.34
C ALA A 144 -6.44 -4.31 14.71
N LEU A 145 -7.49 -4.45 15.52
CA LEU A 145 -8.87 -4.58 15.05
C LEU A 145 -9.38 -3.28 14.43
N LEU A 146 -9.13 -2.14 15.06
CA LEU A 146 -9.49 -0.84 14.51
C LEU A 146 -8.78 -0.61 13.16
N TRP A 147 -7.50 -0.98 13.07
CA TRP A 147 -6.77 -0.92 11.81
C TRP A 147 -7.39 -1.84 10.74
N LEU A 148 -7.72 -3.09 11.11
CA LEU A 148 -8.32 -4.05 10.18
C LEU A 148 -9.67 -3.57 9.63
N LEU A 149 -10.46 -2.88 10.46
CA LEU A 149 -11.78 -2.36 10.09
C LEU A 149 -11.72 -1.06 9.27
N LEU A 150 -10.53 -0.48 9.06
CA LEU A 150 -10.42 0.71 8.19
C LEU A 150 -10.86 0.37 6.76
N PRO A 151 -11.79 1.11 6.18
CA PRO A 151 -12.28 0.87 4.81
C PRO A 151 -11.15 0.79 3.78
N GLY A 152 -10.13 1.64 3.90
CA GLY A 152 -8.99 1.66 3.00
C GLY A 152 -8.19 0.35 2.92
N ASN A 153 -8.24 -0.52 3.93
CA ASN A 153 -7.63 -1.85 3.85
C ASN A 153 -8.43 -2.78 2.92
N PHE A 154 -9.76 -2.69 2.96
CA PHE A 154 -10.64 -3.45 2.07
C PHE A 154 -10.45 -2.97 0.63
N ASP A 155 -10.44 -1.65 0.40
CA ASP A 155 -10.21 -1.06 -0.91
C ASP A 155 -8.84 -1.45 -1.46
N THR A 156 -7.80 -1.45 -0.62
CA THR A 156 -6.45 -1.86 -1.03
C THR A 156 -6.42 -3.31 -1.50
N VAL A 157 -7.07 -4.23 -0.77
CA VAL A 157 -7.15 -5.64 -1.16
C VAL A 157 -8.03 -5.81 -2.42
N TYR A 158 -9.15 -5.09 -2.47
CA TYR A 158 -10.11 -5.14 -3.57
C TYR A 158 -9.52 -4.62 -4.87
N LEU A 159 -8.86 -3.47 -4.86
CA LEU A 159 -8.21 -2.86 -6.02
C LEU A 159 -6.87 -3.54 -6.37
N GLY A 160 -6.36 -4.41 -5.49
CA GLY A 160 -5.03 -5.02 -5.64
C GLY A 160 -3.88 -4.04 -5.48
N ASN A 161 -4.09 -2.96 -4.71
CA ASN A 161 -3.08 -1.92 -4.50
C ASN A 161 -1.89 -2.43 -3.65
N ASN A 162 -0.72 -1.84 -3.85
CA ASN A 162 0.53 -2.19 -3.15
C ASN A 162 0.68 -1.55 -1.76
N SER A 163 -0.30 -0.77 -1.29
CA SER A 163 -0.21 0.00 -0.04
C SER A 163 -0.05 -0.87 1.22
N LEU A 164 -0.44 -2.15 1.18
CA LEU A 164 -0.22 -3.08 2.29
C LEU A 164 1.26 -3.39 2.52
N ILE A 165 2.09 -3.40 1.48
CA ILE A 165 3.54 -3.56 1.62
C ILE A 165 4.13 -2.38 2.39
N LEU A 166 3.67 -1.16 2.05
CA LEU A 166 4.10 0.05 2.74
C LEU A 166 3.64 0.02 4.19
N THR A 167 2.39 -0.34 4.43
CA THR A 167 1.80 -0.45 5.77
C THR A 167 2.58 -1.44 6.63
N LEU A 168 2.91 -2.62 6.10
CA LEU A 168 3.72 -3.62 6.80
C LEU A 168 5.13 -3.08 7.06
N GLY A 169 5.80 -2.49 6.06
CA GLY A 169 7.14 -1.92 6.20
C GLY A 169 7.22 -0.84 7.27
N ILE A 170 6.25 0.09 7.28
CA ILE A 170 6.15 1.14 8.30
C ILE A 170 5.84 0.52 9.68
N THR A 171 4.94 -0.46 9.75
CA THR A 171 4.59 -1.12 11.02
C THR A 171 5.79 -1.85 11.64
N ILE A 172 6.55 -2.60 10.81
CA ILE A 172 7.80 -3.24 11.25
C ILE A 172 8.79 -2.19 11.73
N GLY A 173 8.95 -1.10 10.98
CA GLY A 173 9.86 -0.03 11.31
C GLY A 173 9.52 0.66 12.63
N VAL A 174 8.26 1.06 12.83
CA VAL A 174 7.78 1.70 14.07
C VAL A 174 7.92 0.74 15.26
N TRP A 175 7.58 -0.53 15.08
CA TRP A 175 7.78 -1.55 16.10
C TRP A 175 9.28 -1.69 16.45
N ALA A 176 10.16 -1.76 15.46
CA ALA A 176 11.60 -1.91 15.67
C ALA A 176 12.23 -0.65 16.29
N TYR A 177 11.72 0.53 15.94
CA TYR A 177 12.16 1.80 16.49
C TYR A 177 12.05 1.87 18.02
N SER A 178 11.01 1.23 18.60
CA SER A 178 10.82 1.16 20.05
C SER A 178 11.76 0.16 20.74
N ARG A 179 12.52 -0.65 20.01
CA ARG A 179 13.39 -1.69 20.58
C ARG A 179 14.77 -1.16 20.95
N ARG A 180 15.39 -1.76 21.98
CA ARG A 180 16.74 -1.39 22.43
C ARG A 180 17.84 -1.96 21.52
N SER A 181 17.56 -3.10 20.85
CA SER A 181 18.52 -3.75 19.95
C SER A 181 18.78 -2.91 18.72
N GLN A 182 20.02 -2.54 18.50
CA GLN A 182 20.45 -1.76 17.34
C GLN A 182 20.31 -2.53 16.03
N TRP A 183 20.41 -3.86 16.05
CA TRP A 183 20.16 -4.71 14.89
C TRP A 183 18.69 -4.76 14.54
N THR A 184 17.81 -4.86 15.55
CA THR A 184 16.36 -4.77 15.32
C THR A 184 15.98 -3.43 14.70
N GLN A 185 16.57 -2.32 15.19
CA GLN A 185 16.35 -0.99 14.60
C GLN A 185 16.87 -0.92 13.16
N PHE A 186 18.05 -1.47 12.86
CA PHE A 186 18.58 -1.52 11.50
C PHE A 186 17.62 -2.24 10.53
N TRP A 187 17.20 -3.45 10.86
CA TRP A 187 16.29 -4.20 10.00
C TRP A 187 14.89 -3.57 9.90
N GLY A 188 14.41 -2.94 10.97
CA GLY A 188 13.18 -2.14 10.92
C GLY A 188 13.30 -0.94 9.99
N GLY A 189 14.44 -0.25 10.04
CA GLY A 189 14.77 0.81 9.09
C GLY A 189 14.82 0.29 7.64
N THR A 190 15.44 -0.88 7.43
CA THR A 190 15.51 -1.52 6.10
C THR A 190 14.12 -1.82 5.54
N ALA A 191 13.19 -2.30 6.38
CA ALA A 191 11.80 -2.52 5.95
C ALA A 191 11.12 -1.22 5.50
N ILE A 192 11.35 -0.10 6.20
CA ILE A 192 10.88 1.23 5.75
C ILE A 192 11.55 1.64 4.44
N GLY A 193 12.87 1.43 4.30
CA GLY A 193 13.60 1.76 3.08
C GLY A 193 13.07 1.01 1.86
N ILE A 194 12.77 -0.28 2.00
CA ILE A 194 12.13 -1.10 0.96
C ILE A 194 10.75 -0.51 0.61
N ALA A 195 9.91 -0.21 1.61
CA ALA A 195 8.63 0.43 1.38
C ALA A 195 8.78 1.78 0.67
N ALA A 196 9.77 2.59 1.06
CA ALA A 196 10.07 3.88 0.45
C ALA A 196 10.54 3.78 -1.00
N SER A 197 11.19 2.67 -1.39
CA SER A 197 11.59 2.45 -2.79
C SER A 197 10.40 2.22 -3.72
N LEU A 198 9.25 1.84 -3.20
CA LEU A 198 8.01 1.65 -3.97
C LEU A 198 7.16 2.92 -4.04
N LYS A 199 7.05 3.62 -2.91
CA LYS A 199 6.42 4.95 -2.78
C LYS A 199 7.29 5.78 -1.84
N TYR A 200 7.86 6.85 -2.31
CA TYR A 200 8.94 7.61 -1.65
C TYR A 200 8.57 8.27 -0.31
N PHE A 201 7.30 8.49 0.00
CA PHE A 201 6.90 9.25 1.20
C PHE A 201 7.38 8.64 2.54
N PRO A 202 7.53 7.28 2.73
CA PRO A 202 8.07 6.75 3.98
C PRO A 202 9.53 7.17 4.24
N LEU A 203 10.24 7.66 3.21
CA LEU A 203 11.60 8.20 3.36
C LEU A 203 11.65 9.38 4.33
N GLY A 204 10.52 10.10 4.53
CA GLY A 204 10.40 11.14 5.54
C GLY A 204 10.73 10.67 6.97
N LEU A 205 10.57 9.38 7.27
CA LEU A 205 10.96 8.80 8.56
C LEU A 205 12.48 8.81 8.80
N LEU A 206 13.27 9.01 7.75
CA LEU A 206 14.71 9.26 7.89
C LEU A 206 14.99 10.54 8.66
N LEU A 207 14.20 11.60 8.45
CA LEU A 207 14.35 12.86 9.19
C LEU A 207 14.12 12.64 10.70
N MET A 208 13.13 11.83 11.06
CA MET A 208 12.90 11.44 12.46
C MET A 208 14.08 10.65 13.03
N ALA A 209 14.62 9.70 12.27
CA ALA A 209 15.79 8.92 12.69
C ALA A 209 17.02 9.81 12.92
N LEU A 210 17.25 10.80 12.05
CA LEU A 210 18.34 11.77 12.17
C LEU A 210 18.13 12.69 13.39
N TRP A 211 16.91 13.18 13.57
CA TRP A 211 16.55 14.04 14.72
C TRP A 211 16.81 13.35 16.05
N ASP A 212 16.38 12.08 16.20
CA ASP A 212 16.55 11.28 17.40
C ASP A 212 17.93 10.62 17.51
N ARG A 213 18.84 10.92 16.55
CA ARG A 213 20.20 10.34 16.47
C ARG A 213 20.23 8.82 16.45
N ARG A 214 19.21 8.18 15.87
CA ARG A 214 19.14 6.73 15.70
C ARG A 214 19.82 6.29 14.42
N TRP A 215 21.13 6.44 14.37
CA TRP A 215 21.94 6.28 13.17
C TRP A 215 21.77 4.92 12.50
N ARG A 216 21.66 3.82 13.27
CA ARG A 216 21.47 2.49 12.70
C ARG A 216 20.12 2.30 12.04
N PHE A 217 19.08 2.88 12.61
CA PHE A 217 17.76 2.88 12.01
C PHE A 217 17.74 3.70 10.70
N GLY A 218 18.33 4.89 10.73
CA GLY A 218 18.50 5.72 9.52
C GLY A 218 19.35 5.05 8.45
N ALA A 219 20.47 4.41 8.84
CA ALA A 219 21.28 3.62 7.90
C ALA A 219 20.50 2.46 7.27
N GLY A 220 19.65 1.77 8.06
CA GLY A 220 18.74 0.76 7.54
C GLY A 220 17.79 1.31 6.49
N ILE A 221 17.16 2.47 6.74
CA ILE A 221 16.28 3.13 5.76
C ILE A 221 17.04 3.40 4.46
N LEU A 222 18.20 4.01 4.54
CA LEU A 222 19.01 4.34 3.36
C LEU A 222 19.44 3.09 2.59
N ILE A 223 19.94 2.08 3.28
CA ILE A 223 20.38 0.83 2.63
C ILE A 223 19.21 0.11 1.97
N GLY A 224 18.08 -0.07 2.68
CA GLY A 224 16.91 -0.69 2.11
C GLY A 224 16.39 0.06 0.87
N PHE A 225 16.33 1.38 0.93
CA PHE A 225 15.93 2.22 -0.19
C PHE A 225 16.90 2.09 -1.37
N LEU A 226 18.20 2.30 -1.14
CA LEU A 226 19.20 2.32 -2.20
C LEU A 226 19.36 0.95 -2.87
N VAL A 227 19.38 -0.15 -2.10
CA VAL A 227 19.48 -1.50 -2.66
C VAL A 227 18.35 -1.76 -3.64
N PHE A 228 17.12 -1.43 -3.28
CA PHE A 228 15.97 -1.66 -4.17
C PHE A 228 15.96 -0.69 -5.36
N ILE A 229 16.31 0.58 -5.17
CA ILE A 229 16.44 1.54 -6.28
C ILE A 229 17.51 1.10 -7.26
N PHE A 230 18.71 0.71 -6.78
CA PHE A 230 19.77 0.25 -7.66
C PHE A 230 19.46 -1.08 -8.34
N THR A 231 18.73 -1.98 -7.66
CA THR A 231 18.23 -3.20 -8.31
C THR A 231 17.24 -2.84 -9.43
N GLY A 232 16.31 -1.94 -9.18
CA GLY A 232 15.40 -1.44 -10.20
C GLY A 232 16.13 -0.81 -11.37
N LEU A 233 17.11 0.06 -11.06
CA LEU A 233 17.94 0.71 -12.07
C LEU A 233 18.71 -0.29 -12.94
N ALA A 234 19.27 -1.34 -12.33
CA ALA A 234 20.00 -2.38 -13.05
C ALA A 234 19.10 -3.20 -13.99
N ILE A 235 17.82 -3.34 -13.66
CA ILE A 235 16.87 -4.20 -14.36
C ILE A 235 16.07 -3.41 -15.40
N VAL A 236 15.49 -2.27 -15.01
CA VAL A 236 14.61 -1.46 -15.87
C VAL A 236 15.41 -0.39 -16.65
N GLY A 237 16.58 -0.02 -16.16
CA GLY A 237 17.46 0.94 -16.84
C GLY A 237 17.25 2.39 -16.42
N TRP A 238 18.26 3.23 -16.75
CA TRP A 238 18.27 4.66 -16.40
C TRP A 238 17.13 5.45 -17.08
N ALA A 239 16.78 5.12 -18.32
CA ALA A 239 15.77 5.87 -19.07
C ALA A 239 14.42 5.93 -18.33
N ALA A 240 13.99 4.81 -17.74
CA ALA A 240 12.75 4.77 -16.99
C ALA A 240 12.80 5.64 -15.70
N TYR A 241 13.96 5.72 -15.05
CA TYR A 241 14.12 6.57 -13.85
C TYR A 241 14.19 8.07 -14.20
N ASP A 242 14.83 8.42 -15.31
CA ASP A 242 14.85 9.80 -15.81
C ASP A 242 13.43 10.26 -16.18
N GLU A 243 12.69 9.42 -16.85
CA GLU A 243 11.30 9.73 -17.20
C GLU A 243 10.39 9.82 -15.98
N TRP A 244 10.55 8.91 -15.01
CA TRP A 244 9.85 9.01 -13.73
C TRP A 244 10.17 10.30 -13.00
N ALA A 245 11.44 10.71 -12.96
CA ALA A 245 11.84 11.97 -12.33
C ALA A 245 11.23 13.18 -13.03
N ARG A 246 11.19 13.18 -14.36
CA ARG A 246 10.52 14.25 -15.15
C ARG A 246 9.03 14.28 -14.87
N MET A 247 8.37 13.12 -14.83
CA MET A 247 6.96 13.03 -14.49
C MET A 247 6.67 13.58 -13.09
N LEU A 248 7.50 13.25 -12.07
CA LEU A 248 7.35 13.79 -10.72
C LEU A 248 7.51 15.31 -10.68
N LEU A 249 8.49 15.86 -11.42
CA LEU A 249 8.70 17.30 -11.52
C LEU A 249 7.50 17.96 -12.19
N TYR A 250 6.99 17.37 -13.27
CA TYR A 250 5.80 17.87 -13.95
C TYR A 250 4.57 17.89 -13.04
N TYR A 251 4.25 16.78 -12.38
CA TYR A 251 3.12 16.72 -11.44
C TYR A 251 3.34 17.59 -10.18
N GLY A 252 4.58 17.83 -9.79
CA GLY A 252 4.91 18.72 -8.68
C GLY A 252 4.75 20.21 -9.00
N THR A 253 4.89 20.57 -10.27
CA THR A 253 4.80 21.97 -10.74
C THR A 253 3.41 22.34 -11.28
N GLU A 254 2.73 21.39 -11.88
CA GLU A 254 1.41 21.56 -12.49
C GLU A 254 0.29 21.10 -11.56
N PHE A 255 0.06 21.73 -10.51
CA PHE A 255 -0.89 21.62 -9.40
C PHE A 255 -2.15 20.73 -9.53
N ALA A 256 -2.29 19.91 -10.54
CA ALA A 256 -3.44 19.02 -10.75
C ALA A 256 -3.00 17.57 -11.02
N PRO A 257 -2.72 16.76 -9.98
CA PRO A 257 -2.53 15.35 -10.20
C PRO A 257 -3.82 14.76 -10.81
N PRO A 258 -3.69 13.86 -11.81
CA PRO A 258 -4.84 13.16 -12.37
C PRO A 258 -5.66 12.53 -11.24
N GLY A 259 -6.96 12.72 -11.24
CA GLY A 259 -7.85 12.23 -10.18
C GLY A 259 -7.84 13.05 -8.89
N GLY A 260 -7.23 14.24 -8.84
CA GLY A 260 -7.23 15.11 -7.65
C GLY A 260 -8.64 15.43 -7.12
N GLY A 261 -9.63 15.53 -8.01
CA GLY A 261 -11.02 15.81 -7.66
C GLY A 261 -11.92 14.58 -7.46
N VAL A 262 -11.42 13.35 -7.65
CA VAL A 262 -12.25 12.15 -7.45
C VAL A 262 -12.55 11.91 -5.96
N ILE A 263 -13.72 11.30 -5.68
CA ILE A 263 -14.24 11.15 -4.32
C ILE A 263 -13.31 10.29 -3.44
N GLU A 264 -12.61 9.36 -4.05
CA GLU A 264 -11.67 8.43 -3.40
C GLU A 264 -10.37 9.11 -2.98
N ASN A 265 -10.03 10.26 -3.56
CA ASN A 265 -8.83 11.01 -3.16
C ASN A 265 -9.07 11.72 -1.84
N GLN A 266 -8.65 11.09 -0.73
CA GLN A 266 -8.76 11.60 0.64
C GLN A 266 -7.50 12.38 1.09
N SER A 267 -6.58 12.72 0.19
CA SER A 267 -5.47 13.60 0.52
C SER A 267 -5.97 14.98 0.94
N ILE A 268 -5.17 15.72 1.71
CA ILE A 268 -5.48 17.12 2.08
C ILE A 268 -5.74 17.94 0.82
N PHE A 269 -4.96 17.73 -0.22
CA PHE A 269 -5.13 18.42 -1.50
C PHE A 269 -6.45 18.03 -2.19
N GLY A 270 -6.77 16.72 -2.28
CA GLY A 270 -8.05 16.24 -2.81
C GLY A 270 -9.25 16.75 -2.00
N PHE A 271 -9.12 16.85 -0.68
CA PHE A 271 -10.14 17.45 0.18
C PHE A 271 -10.39 18.92 -0.19
N TRP A 272 -9.32 19.74 -0.31
CA TRP A 272 -9.45 21.14 -0.70
C TRP A 272 -9.99 21.32 -2.11
N GLN A 273 -9.58 20.47 -3.07
CA GLN A 273 -10.14 20.50 -4.41
C GLN A 273 -11.65 20.22 -4.41
N LYS A 274 -12.12 19.21 -3.66
CA LYS A 274 -13.57 18.95 -3.52
C LYS A 274 -14.32 20.17 -2.96
N PHE A 275 -13.73 20.88 -1.99
CA PHE A 275 -14.33 22.07 -1.42
C PHE A 275 -14.33 23.24 -2.41
N ALA A 276 -13.24 23.47 -3.11
CA ALA A 276 -13.10 24.59 -4.04
C ALA A 276 -13.98 24.42 -5.28
N TYR A 277 -14.11 23.20 -5.79
CA TYR A 277 -14.87 22.92 -7.02
C TYR A 277 -16.33 22.55 -6.79
N ALA A 278 -16.72 22.05 -5.62
CA ALA A 278 -18.10 21.73 -5.32
C ALA A 278 -19.04 22.96 -5.31
N GLY A 279 -18.47 24.16 -5.16
CA GLY A 279 -19.24 25.41 -5.22
C GLY A 279 -19.52 25.92 -6.63
N ASP A 280 -18.68 25.61 -7.61
CA ASP A 280 -18.74 26.25 -8.94
C ASP A 280 -19.37 25.40 -10.04
N LEU A 281 -19.42 24.06 -9.91
CA LEU A 281 -19.73 23.19 -11.04
C LEU A 281 -21.15 22.63 -11.06
N GLY A 282 -21.95 22.74 -9.97
CA GLY A 282 -23.31 22.18 -9.93
C GLY A 282 -23.40 20.70 -10.32
N LEU A 283 -22.26 20.04 -10.50
CA LEU A 283 -22.15 18.66 -10.94
C LEU A 283 -22.17 17.76 -9.72
N SER A 284 -23.09 16.81 -9.71
CA SER A 284 -22.98 15.67 -8.81
C SER A 284 -21.64 14.95 -9.13
N VAL A 285 -20.87 14.66 -8.11
CA VAL A 285 -19.53 14.06 -8.19
C VAL A 285 -19.49 12.73 -8.98
N HIS A 286 -20.65 12.18 -9.32
CA HIS A 286 -20.83 10.94 -10.10
C HIS A 286 -20.76 11.09 -11.63
N GLU A 287 -20.71 12.30 -12.17
CA GLU A 287 -20.89 12.52 -13.61
C GLU A 287 -19.68 13.01 -14.39
N VAL A 288 -18.48 13.05 -13.79
CA VAL A 288 -17.27 13.32 -14.56
C VAL A 288 -16.73 12.02 -15.14
N PRO A 289 -16.97 11.72 -16.42
CA PRO A 289 -16.39 10.54 -17.06
C PRO A 289 -14.86 10.69 -17.01
N LEU A 290 -14.18 9.76 -16.38
CA LEU A 290 -12.73 9.70 -16.22
C LEU A 290 -11.94 9.80 -17.55
N GLY A 291 -12.60 9.74 -18.70
CA GLY A 291 -12.01 9.83 -20.04
C GLY A 291 -12.06 11.19 -20.74
N GLN A 292 -12.65 12.24 -20.13
CA GLN A 292 -12.84 13.53 -20.81
C GLN A 292 -12.11 14.73 -20.22
N VAL A 293 -11.29 14.56 -19.19
CA VAL A 293 -10.36 15.61 -18.82
C VAL A 293 -9.15 15.56 -19.73
N SER A 294 -9.33 16.00 -20.96
CA SER A 294 -8.19 16.29 -21.83
C SER A 294 -7.51 17.55 -21.29
N PHE A 295 -6.20 17.48 -21.06
CA PHE A 295 -5.36 18.60 -20.60
C PHE A 295 -5.37 19.82 -21.55
N GLN A 296 -6.16 19.82 -22.61
CA GLN A 296 -6.26 20.91 -23.60
C GLN A 296 -7.35 21.95 -23.34
N THR A 297 -8.12 21.82 -22.23
CA THR A 297 -9.28 22.71 -21.98
C THR A 297 -9.23 23.51 -20.70
N LEU A 298 -8.06 23.68 -20.07
CA LEU A 298 -7.89 24.66 -19.02
C LEU A 298 -7.32 25.95 -19.62
N PRO A 299 -8.01 27.12 -19.43
CA PRO A 299 -7.56 28.40 -19.95
C PRO A 299 -6.27 28.88 -19.30
#